data_b977c3c6d9b478dee64b46be68f77127
#
_entry.id   b977c3c6d9b478dee64b46be68f77127
#
_cell.length_a   1.000
_cell.length_b   1.000
_cell.length_c   1.000
_cell.angle_alpha   90.00
_cell.angle_beta   90.00
_cell.angle_gamma   90.00
#
_symmetry.space_group_name_H-M   'P 1'
#
loop_
_entity.id
_entity.type
_entity.pdbx_description
1 polymer ?
#
loop_
_entity_poly.entity_id
_entity_poly.type
_entity_poly.pdbx_seq_one_letter_code
_entity_poly.pdbx_strand_id
1 'polypeptide(L)'
;MQDPSAPEPAVAVGEDPRHYARLMSAVYDATMAGTRAPARPRPVIQDSWQRMMASGLDPDCLATPVVEFGALEMLRRSSGLLAVLDEVSRNLETLIVEGDNILVVADARGRVLWRSGSASVLNHADRLGFVEGAHWGENAVGTNAIGTALASNRAVQVFSAEHYQRSHHPWTCAGAPIKDPRTGHVIGVVDVSGPAATVHPTTVALVDVVARLAESRLREQHDRTLNRLRSVAAPILARIGAPALAVDHDGWVAAVDSLPLHNRILLPEETAPGRTWVPTLGMCEIELLPGGWLVRPTAEDAAPGISRVTLDVRDPGAPSLEMVGQFGCWRHDISPRHA
;
A
#
# COMPACT_ATOMS: atom_id res chain seq x y z
N MET A 1 24.46 -6.43 -8.82
CA MET A 1 23.90 -5.56 -7.78
C MET A 1 22.45 -6.00 -7.63
N GLN A 2 22.08 -6.63 -6.51
CA GLN A 2 20.70 -7.05 -6.28
C GLN A 2 19.82 -5.80 -6.15
N ASP A 3 18.63 -5.86 -6.74
CA ASP A 3 17.62 -4.82 -6.59
C ASP A 3 17.23 -4.75 -5.09
N PRO A 4 17.38 -3.60 -4.42
CA PRO A 4 17.05 -3.47 -3.00
C PRO A 4 15.55 -3.67 -2.71
N SER A 5 14.70 -3.68 -3.74
CA SER A 5 13.27 -3.95 -3.63
C SER A 5 12.90 -5.43 -3.83
N ALA A 6 13.85 -6.29 -4.22
CA ALA A 6 13.58 -7.70 -4.46
C ALA A 6 13.21 -8.43 -3.16
N PRO A 7 12.25 -9.39 -3.21
CA PRO A 7 11.93 -10.25 -2.08
C PRO A 7 13.15 -11.03 -1.63
N GLU A 8 13.47 -10.98 -0.33
CA GLU A 8 14.63 -11.66 0.24
C GLU A 8 14.16 -12.81 1.13
N PRO A 9 14.45 -14.08 0.75
CA PRO A 9 14.12 -15.21 1.60
C PRO A 9 14.97 -15.20 2.88
N ALA A 10 14.43 -15.72 3.98
CA ALA A 10 15.16 -15.86 5.23
C ALA A 10 16.26 -16.91 5.12
N VAL A 11 15.94 -18.02 4.45
CA VAL A 11 16.87 -19.14 4.21
C VAL A 11 17.11 -19.21 2.71
N ALA A 12 18.38 -19.21 2.30
CA ALA A 12 18.74 -19.28 0.89
C ALA A 12 18.43 -20.66 0.29
N VAL A 13 18.28 -20.71 -1.03
CA VAL A 13 18.10 -21.99 -1.73
C VAL A 13 19.33 -22.88 -1.52
N GLY A 14 19.10 -24.09 -1.01
CA GLY A 14 20.16 -25.06 -0.70
C GLY A 14 20.77 -24.94 0.69
N GLU A 15 20.40 -23.95 1.47
CA GLU A 15 20.80 -23.82 2.87
C GLU A 15 19.91 -24.70 3.76
N ASP A 16 20.51 -25.35 4.78
CA ASP A 16 19.77 -26.15 5.77
C ASP A 16 19.01 -25.21 6.75
N PRO A 17 17.65 -25.19 6.73
CA PRO A 17 16.87 -24.34 7.62
C PRO A 17 17.14 -24.61 9.12
N ARG A 18 17.45 -25.86 9.48
CA ARG A 18 17.73 -26.22 10.88
C ARG A 18 19.08 -25.68 11.32
N HIS A 19 20.06 -25.65 10.42
CA HIS A 19 21.35 -25.05 10.71
C HIS A 19 21.19 -23.54 10.88
N TYR A 20 20.51 -22.89 9.95
CA TYR A 20 20.21 -21.45 10.03
C TYR A 20 19.45 -21.08 11.30
N ALA A 21 18.41 -21.83 11.68
CA ALA A 21 17.64 -21.59 12.91
C ALA A 21 18.52 -21.66 14.18
N ARG A 22 19.43 -22.64 14.27
CA ARG A 22 20.38 -22.74 15.41
C ARG A 22 21.34 -21.56 15.45
N LEU A 23 21.89 -21.16 14.29
CA LEU A 23 22.74 -19.99 14.18
C LEU A 23 22.03 -18.72 14.63
N MET A 24 20.81 -18.50 14.12
CA MET A 24 20.01 -17.33 14.46
C MET A 24 19.58 -17.31 15.92
N SER A 25 19.31 -18.46 16.54
CA SER A 25 19.07 -18.55 17.99
C SER A 25 20.28 -18.06 18.80
N ALA A 26 21.48 -18.50 18.45
CA ALA A 26 22.70 -18.04 19.10
C ALA A 26 22.99 -16.54 18.87
N VAL A 27 22.69 -16.05 17.66
CA VAL A 27 22.80 -14.61 17.32
C VAL A 27 21.81 -13.78 18.15
N TYR A 28 20.56 -14.25 18.22
CA TYR A 28 19.50 -13.61 19.01
C TYR A 28 19.86 -13.54 20.50
N ASP A 29 20.23 -14.66 21.12
CA ASP A 29 20.56 -14.73 22.53
C ASP A 29 21.75 -13.81 22.87
N ALA A 30 22.80 -13.83 22.05
CA ALA A 30 23.95 -12.94 22.23
C ALA A 30 23.56 -11.45 22.08
N THR A 31 22.72 -11.12 21.09
CA THR A 31 22.28 -9.75 20.86
C THR A 31 21.42 -9.22 22.03
N MET A 32 20.47 -10.03 22.50
CA MET A 32 19.59 -9.64 23.63
C MET A 32 20.36 -9.55 24.95
N ALA A 33 21.44 -10.34 25.11
CA ALA A 33 22.32 -10.26 26.25
C ALA A 33 23.38 -9.13 26.15
N GLY A 34 23.44 -8.38 25.05
CA GLY A 34 24.45 -7.35 24.80
C GLY A 34 25.86 -7.90 24.64
N THR A 35 26.03 -9.20 24.28
CA THR A 35 27.30 -9.86 24.08
C THR A 35 27.66 -9.98 22.60
N ARG A 36 28.87 -10.40 22.28
CA ARG A 36 29.31 -10.55 20.90
C ARG A 36 28.57 -11.71 20.23
N ALA A 37 27.78 -11.42 19.21
CA ALA A 37 27.07 -12.43 18.43
C ALA A 37 28.02 -13.20 17.48
N PRO A 38 27.78 -14.50 17.22
CA PRO A 38 28.57 -15.32 16.34
C PRO A 38 28.48 -14.92 14.85
N ALA A 39 27.38 -14.27 14.45
CA ALA A 39 27.17 -13.75 13.10
C ALA A 39 26.32 -12.48 13.17
N ARG A 40 26.11 -11.83 12.01
CA ARG A 40 25.16 -10.71 11.88
C ARG A 40 23.84 -11.21 11.30
N PRO A 41 22.68 -10.77 11.81
CA PRO A 41 21.41 -11.01 11.15
C PRO A 41 21.37 -10.31 9.79
N ARG A 42 20.44 -10.71 8.93
CA ARG A 42 20.15 -9.99 7.68
C ARG A 42 19.84 -8.52 7.99
N PRO A 43 20.21 -7.58 7.10
CA PRO A 43 20.06 -6.13 7.38
C PRO A 43 18.64 -5.76 7.83
N VAL A 44 17.59 -6.26 7.16
CA VAL A 44 16.19 -5.97 7.50
C VAL A 44 15.84 -6.43 8.92
N ILE A 45 16.38 -7.54 9.38
CA ILE A 45 16.17 -8.07 10.73
C ILE A 45 16.99 -7.27 11.76
N GLN A 46 18.25 -6.95 11.43
CA GLN A 46 19.08 -6.12 12.28
C GLN A 46 18.45 -4.76 12.54
N ASP A 47 17.98 -4.09 11.49
CA ASP A 47 17.33 -2.78 11.58
C ASP A 47 16.04 -2.86 12.42
N SER A 48 15.24 -3.91 12.24
CA SER A 48 14.04 -4.16 13.03
C SER A 48 14.37 -4.38 14.50
N TRP A 49 15.32 -5.25 14.83
CA TRP A 49 15.75 -5.47 16.22
C TRP A 49 16.27 -4.21 16.88
N GLN A 50 17.03 -3.38 16.16
CA GLN A 50 17.50 -2.10 16.69
C GLN A 50 16.35 -1.17 17.05
N ARG A 51 15.30 -1.08 16.19
CA ARG A 51 14.10 -0.31 16.52
C ARG A 51 13.39 -0.84 17.76
N MET A 52 13.28 -2.17 17.89
CA MET A 52 12.60 -2.80 19.04
C MET A 52 13.37 -2.59 20.33
N MET A 53 14.67 -2.78 20.34
CA MET A 53 15.53 -2.51 21.51
C MET A 53 15.47 -1.03 21.90
N ALA A 54 15.50 -0.12 20.93
CA ALA A 54 15.40 1.32 21.17
C ALA A 54 14.03 1.74 21.75
N SER A 55 12.95 1.03 21.42
CA SER A 55 11.61 1.26 21.97
C SER A 55 11.41 0.66 23.35
N GLY A 56 12.34 -0.19 23.81
CA GLY A 56 12.23 -0.91 25.08
C GLY A 56 11.18 -2.04 25.08
N LEU A 57 10.82 -2.56 23.91
CA LEU A 57 9.88 -3.67 23.81
C LEU A 57 10.46 -4.92 24.50
N ASP A 58 9.68 -5.53 25.40
CA ASP A 58 10.07 -6.78 26.06
C ASP A 58 9.88 -7.98 25.10
N PRO A 59 10.94 -8.75 24.81
CA PRO A 59 10.87 -9.91 23.93
C PRO A 59 10.04 -11.08 24.50
N ASP A 60 9.64 -11.03 25.74
CA ASP A 60 8.82 -12.05 26.40
C ASP A 60 7.35 -11.55 26.66
N CYS A 61 7.00 -10.35 26.19
CA CYS A 61 5.64 -9.81 26.30
C CYS A 61 4.68 -10.56 25.37
N LEU A 62 3.56 -11.05 25.93
CA LEU A 62 2.54 -11.81 25.18
C LEU A 62 1.26 -10.99 24.89
N ALA A 63 1.17 -9.74 25.34
CA ALA A 63 -0.05 -8.96 25.22
C ALA A 63 -0.16 -8.29 23.86
N THR A 64 -1.08 -8.73 23.03
CA THR A 64 -1.42 -8.10 21.75
C THR A 64 -2.75 -7.36 21.89
N PRO A 65 -2.80 -6.02 21.73
CA PRO A 65 -4.06 -5.28 21.79
C PRO A 65 -5.02 -5.73 20.69
N VAL A 66 -6.25 -6.08 21.08
CA VAL A 66 -7.32 -6.51 20.16
C VAL A 66 -8.43 -5.47 20.17
N VAL A 67 -8.97 -5.13 19.01
CA VAL A 67 -10.14 -4.24 18.92
C VAL A 67 -11.43 -5.02 19.06
N GLU A 68 -12.49 -4.33 19.54
CA GLU A 68 -13.83 -4.88 19.56
C GLU A 68 -14.38 -5.16 18.16
N PHE A 69 -15.30 -6.13 18.06
CA PHE A 69 -15.88 -6.59 16.79
C PHE A 69 -16.47 -5.47 15.94
N GLY A 70 -17.21 -4.52 16.53
CA GLY A 70 -17.79 -3.39 15.80
C GLY A 70 -16.75 -2.48 15.16
N ALA A 71 -15.64 -2.23 15.85
CA ALA A 71 -14.53 -1.47 15.33
C ALA A 71 -13.79 -2.23 14.20
N LEU A 72 -13.65 -3.56 14.32
CA LEU A 72 -13.05 -4.39 13.28
C LEU A 72 -13.85 -4.32 11.96
N GLU A 73 -15.18 -4.41 12.02
CA GLU A 73 -16.03 -4.31 10.82
C GLU A 73 -15.94 -2.93 10.14
N MET A 74 -15.81 -1.86 10.91
CA MET A 74 -15.53 -0.53 10.34
C MET A 74 -14.18 -0.48 9.64
N LEU A 75 -13.13 -1.04 10.26
CA LEU A 75 -11.80 -1.12 9.67
C LEU A 75 -11.78 -1.94 8.37
N ARG A 76 -12.47 -3.07 8.33
CA ARG A 76 -12.62 -3.90 7.12
C ARG A 76 -13.23 -3.09 5.96
N ARG A 77 -14.31 -2.37 6.22
CA ARG A 77 -15.01 -1.57 5.20
C ARG A 77 -14.18 -0.38 4.71
N SER A 78 -13.46 0.28 5.61
CA SER A 78 -12.66 1.47 5.28
C SER A 78 -11.27 1.16 4.69
N SER A 79 -10.79 -0.08 4.81
CA SER A 79 -9.44 -0.47 4.38
C SER A 79 -9.21 -0.43 2.87
N GLY A 80 -10.28 -0.54 2.05
CA GLY A 80 -10.18 -0.75 0.61
C GLY A 80 -9.72 -2.16 0.19
N LEU A 81 -9.31 -3.01 1.15
CA LEU A 81 -8.77 -4.35 0.88
C LEU A 81 -9.83 -5.40 0.57
N LEU A 82 -11.09 -5.15 0.96
CA LEU A 82 -12.21 -6.06 0.68
C LEU A 82 -12.33 -6.36 -0.82
N ALA A 83 -12.04 -5.37 -1.65
CA ALA A 83 -12.12 -5.46 -3.11
C ALA A 83 -11.15 -6.49 -3.72
N VAL A 84 -10.08 -6.85 -3.02
CA VAL A 84 -9.02 -7.76 -3.49
C VAL A 84 -8.90 -9.03 -2.64
N LEU A 85 -9.67 -9.16 -1.56
CA LEU A 85 -9.59 -10.28 -0.63
C LEU A 85 -9.81 -11.63 -1.32
N ASP A 86 -10.81 -11.74 -2.21
CA ASP A 86 -11.10 -12.96 -2.96
C ASP A 86 -9.96 -13.33 -3.92
N GLU A 87 -9.31 -12.34 -4.52
CA GLU A 87 -8.16 -12.53 -5.41
C GLU A 87 -6.97 -13.07 -4.63
N VAL A 88 -6.65 -12.44 -3.49
CA VAL A 88 -5.56 -12.87 -2.59
C VAL A 88 -5.80 -14.29 -2.08
N SER A 89 -7.01 -14.60 -1.61
CA SER A 89 -7.36 -15.90 -1.05
C SER A 89 -7.23 -17.01 -2.09
N ARG A 90 -7.76 -16.82 -3.30
CA ARG A 90 -7.69 -17.82 -4.39
C ARG A 90 -6.28 -18.11 -4.83
N ASN A 91 -5.42 -17.11 -4.93
CA ASN A 91 -4.03 -17.28 -5.38
C ASN A 91 -3.13 -17.97 -4.35
N LEU A 92 -3.55 -18.01 -3.07
CA LEU A 92 -2.80 -18.64 -1.99
C LEU A 92 -3.48 -19.89 -1.44
N GLU A 93 -4.62 -20.31 -1.99
CA GLU A 93 -5.44 -21.43 -1.48
C GLU A 93 -4.64 -22.72 -1.29
N THR A 94 -3.88 -23.14 -2.30
CA THR A 94 -3.04 -24.34 -2.22
C THR A 94 -2.03 -24.27 -1.09
N LEU A 95 -1.37 -23.11 -0.93
CA LEU A 95 -0.37 -22.92 0.12
C LEU A 95 -0.99 -22.96 1.54
N ILE A 96 -2.24 -22.52 1.66
CA ILE A 96 -2.98 -22.47 2.91
C ILE A 96 -3.53 -23.86 3.27
N VAL A 97 -4.19 -24.52 2.29
CA VAL A 97 -4.89 -25.78 2.54
C VAL A 97 -3.92 -26.95 2.68
N GLU A 98 -2.93 -27.05 1.77
CA GLU A 98 -2.00 -28.18 1.72
C GLU A 98 -0.73 -27.93 2.55
N GLY A 99 -0.36 -26.67 2.78
CA GLY A 99 0.92 -26.28 3.41
C GLY A 99 0.87 -26.10 4.92
N ASP A 100 -0.26 -26.35 5.59
CA ASP A 100 -0.48 -26.08 7.03
C ASP A 100 -0.12 -24.62 7.40
N ASN A 101 -0.46 -23.69 6.52
CA ASN A 101 -0.21 -22.26 6.69
C ASN A 101 -1.50 -21.49 6.98
N ILE A 102 -1.36 -20.30 7.55
CA ILE A 102 -2.42 -19.33 7.73
C ILE A 102 -2.18 -18.15 6.78
N LEU A 103 -3.21 -17.76 6.03
CA LEU A 103 -3.27 -16.48 5.34
C LEU A 103 -3.77 -15.42 6.29
N VAL A 104 -3.11 -14.28 6.30
CA VAL A 104 -3.53 -13.09 7.03
C VAL A 104 -3.52 -11.89 6.11
N VAL A 105 -4.56 -11.06 6.20
CA VAL A 105 -4.60 -9.75 5.58
C VAL A 105 -4.74 -8.72 6.69
N ALA A 106 -3.76 -7.81 6.77
CA ALA A 106 -3.71 -6.75 7.77
C ALA A 106 -3.83 -5.36 7.12
N ASP A 107 -4.28 -4.36 7.88
CA ASP A 107 -4.32 -2.97 7.45
C ASP A 107 -2.91 -2.32 7.45
N ALA A 108 -2.84 -1.06 7.01
CA ALA A 108 -1.60 -0.27 6.96
C ALA A 108 -0.97 0.01 8.35
N ARG A 109 -1.66 -0.32 9.44
CA ARG A 109 -1.15 -0.22 10.80
C ARG A 109 -0.73 -1.57 11.38
N GLY A 110 -0.87 -2.66 10.59
CA GLY A 110 -0.56 -4.02 11.02
C GLY A 110 -1.68 -4.68 11.84
N ARG A 111 -2.91 -4.18 11.75
CA ARG A 111 -4.04 -4.80 12.42
C ARG A 111 -4.62 -5.91 11.55
N VAL A 112 -4.75 -7.10 12.09
CA VAL A 112 -5.30 -8.28 11.40
C VAL A 112 -6.77 -8.04 11.08
N LEU A 113 -7.12 -8.00 9.80
CA LEU A 113 -8.49 -7.81 9.33
C LEU A 113 -9.16 -9.16 9.01
N TRP A 114 -8.45 -10.03 8.30
CA TRP A 114 -8.95 -11.35 7.91
C TRP A 114 -7.85 -12.39 8.09
N ARG A 115 -8.26 -13.60 8.40
CA ARG A 115 -7.38 -14.76 8.39
C ARG A 115 -8.11 -16.01 7.91
N SER A 116 -7.38 -16.90 7.26
CA SER A 116 -7.88 -18.18 6.77
C SER A 116 -6.80 -19.24 6.89
N GLY A 117 -7.19 -20.47 7.25
CA GLY A 117 -6.27 -21.59 7.42
C GLY A 117 -6.99 -22.82 7.94
N SER A 118 -6.27 -23.92 8.08
CA SER A 118 -6.81 -25.14 8.72
C SER A 118 -7.12 -24.88 10.21
N ALA A 119 -8.05 -25.62 10.78
CA ALA A 119 -8.38 -25.51 12.20
C ALA A 119 -7.15 -25.73 13.10
N SER A 120 -6.22 -26.59 12.68
CA SER A 120 -4.98 -26.87 13.40
C SER A 120 -4.10 -25.63 13.51
N VAL A 121 -3.77 -25.00 12.37
CA VAL A 121 -2.89 -23.84 12.34
C VAL A 121 -3.54 -22.61 12.97
N LEU A 122 -4.86 -22.44 12.80
CA LEU A 122 -5.63 -21.37 13.46
C LEU A 122 -5.58 -21.48 14.97
N ASN A 123 -5.77 -22.69 15.54
CA ASN A 123 -5.64 -22.94 16.96
C ASN A 123 -4.23 -22.66 17.51
N HIS A 124 -3.19 -22.89 16.71
CA HIS A 124 -1.81 -22.49 17.08
C HIS A 124 -1.63 -20.97 17.07
N ALA A 125 -2.16 -20.30 16.07
CA ALA A 125 -2.11 -18.84 15.95
C ALA A 125 -2.90 -18.16 17.11
N ASP A 126 -4.04 -18.71 17.50
CA ASP A 126 -4.85 -18.21 18.62
C ASP A 126 -4.06 -18.14 19.94
N ARG A 127 -3.20 -19.15 20.21
CA ARG A 127 -2.35 -19.17 21.41
C ARG A 127 -1.32 -18.04 21.45
N LEU A 128 -0.95 -17.49 20.29
CA LEU A 128 -0.05 -16.34 20.17
C LEU A 128 -0.81 -15.01 20.20
N GLY A 129 -2.14 -15.01 20.27
CA GLY A 129 -2.95 -13.82 20.05
C GLY A 129 -2.97 -13.36 18.59
N PHE A 130 -2.62 -14.25 17.65
CA PHE A 130 -2.67 -13.95 16.22
C PHE A 130 -4.09 -14.14 15.71
N VAL A 131 -4.98 -13.25 16.19
CA VAL A 131 -6.43 -13.28 15.97
C VAL A 131 -6.87 -12.04 15.19
N GLU A 132 -8.06 -12.09 14.60
CA GLU A 132 -8.66 -10.93 13.95
C GLU A 132 -8.86 -9.78 14.93
N GLY A 133 -8.56 -8.57 14.52
CA GLY A 133 -8.54 -7.38 15.35
C GLY A 133 -7.26 -7.16 16.16
N ALA A 134 -6.36 -8.15 16.24
CA ALA A 134 -5.08 -8.01 16.93
C ALA A 134 -4.11 -7.10 16.15
N HIS A 135 -3.26 -6.38 16.89
CA HIS A 135 -2.26 -5.47 16.33
C HIS A 135 -0.90 -6.15 16.21
N TRP A 136 -0.44 -6.37 14.97
CA TRP A 136 0.81 -7.06 14.63
C TRP A 136 1.86 -6.13 14.00
N GLY A 137 1.79 -4.82 14.28
CA GLY A 137 2.88 -3.91 13.97
C GLY A 137 4.12 -4.18 14.82
N GLU A 138 5.31 -3.79 14.34
CA GLU A 138 6.57 -3.98 15.09
C GLU A 138 6.53 -3.42 16.51
N ASN A 139 5.86 -2.28 16.69
CA ASN A 139 5.71 -1.63 18.00
C ASN A 139 4.85 -2.41 19.01
N ALA A 140 4.10 -3.41 18.57
CA ALA A 140 3.24 -4.22 19.43
C ALA A 140 3.84 -5.60 19.71
N VAL A 141 4.35 -6.28 18.70
CA VAL A 141 4.83 -7.66 18.80
C VAL A 141 6.29 -7.84 18.35
N GLY A 142 6.98 -6.76 18.09
CA GLY A 142 8.37 -6.81 17.61
C GLY A 142 8.48 -7.27 16.16
N THR A 143 9.69 -7.68 15.76
CA THR A 143 10.00 -8.17 14.44
C THR A 143 9.12 -9.36 14.07
N ASN A 144 8.31 -9.18 13.04
CA ASN A 144 7.42 -10.18 12.43
C ASN A 144 7.19 -9.78 10.96
N ALA A 145 6.68 -10.68 10.11
CA ALA A 145 6.61 -10.38 8.69
C ALA A 145 5.63 -9.23 8.36
N ILE A 146 4.50 -9.09 9.07
CA ILE A 146 3.54 -7.99 8.85
C ILE A 146 4.17 -6.65 9.20
N GLY A 147 4.63 -6.49 10.45
CA GLY A 147 5.19 -5.24 10.95
C GLY A 147 6.46 -4.84 10.21
N THR A 148 7.33 -5.79 9.92
CA THR A 148 8.60 -5.54 9.23
C THR A 148 8.40 -5.23 7.75
N ALA A 149 7.41 -5.85 7.07
CA ALA A 149 7.05 -5.48 5.70
C ALA A 149 6.49 -4.04 5.62
N LEU A 150 5.68 -3.62 6.60
CA LEU A 150 5.20 -2.24 6.73
C LEU A 150 6.36 -1.26 6.93
N ALA A 151 7.25 -1.54 7.88
CA ALA A 151 8.37 -0.67 8.23
C ALA A 151 9.40 -0.53 7.11
N SER A 152 9.68 -1.64 6.38
CA SER A 152 10.65 -1.68 5.28
C SER A 152 10.06 -1.36 3.91
N ASN A 153 8.73 -1.29 3.80
CA ASN A 153 7.96 -1.07 2.56
C ASN A 153 8.31 -2.06 1.43
N ARG A 154 8.64 -3.30 1.79
CA ARG A 154 8.98 -4.40 0.87
C ARG A 154 8.54 -5.76 1.41
N ALA A 155 8.50 -6.77 0.54
CA ALA A 155 8.24 -8.14 0.97
C ALA A 155 9.38 -8.67 1.84
N VAL A 156 9.03 -9.29 2.97
CA VAL A 156 9.97 -9.81 3.96
C VAL A 156 9.56 -11.20 4.41
N GLN A 157 10.51 -12.12 4.49
CA GLN A 157 10.36 -13.37 5.22
C GLN A 157 11.06 -13.26 6.57
N VAL A 158 10.41 -13.70 7.63
CA VAL A 158 10.93 -13.77 9.00
C VAL A 158 10.84 -15.22 9.46
N PHE A 159 11.96 -15.79 9.89
CA PHE A 159 12.06 -17.20 10.19
C PHE A 159 12.66 -17.45 11.57
N SER A 160 11.99 -18.29 12.37
CA SER A 160 12.49 -18.76 13.65
C SER A 160 12.97 -17.61 14.56
N ALA A 161 14.19 -17.67 15.07
CA ALA A 161 14.75 -16.67 15.98
C ALA A 161 15.09 -15.31 15.31
N GLU A 162 14.69 -15.08 14.06
CA GLU A 162 14.62 -13.73 13.50
C GLU A 162 13.45 -12.92 14.09
N HIS A 163 12.38 -13.60 14.56
CA HIS A 163 11.30 -12.94 15.30
C HIS A 163 11.83 -12.35 16.62
N TYR A 164 11.36 -11.17 16.95
CA TYR A 164 11.78 -10.50 18.18
C TYR A 164 11.22 -11.17 19.44
N GLN A 165 9.96 -11.61 19.41
CA GLN A 165 9.37 -12.34 20.52
C GLN A 165 9.74 -13.82 20.46
N ARG A 166 10.22 -14.39 21.60
CA ARG A 166 10.61 -15.81 21.70
C ARG A 166 9.47 -16.77 21.42
N SER A 167 8.24 -16.41 21.78
CA SER A 167 7.04 -17.22 21.49
C SER A 167 6.80 -17.42 19.99
N HIS A 168 7.36 -16.56 19.13
CA HIS A 168 7.24 -16.65 17.67
C HIS A 168 8.37 -17.45 16.99
N HIS A 169 9.40 -17.87 17.72
CA HIS A 169 10.51 -18.66 17.14
C HIS A 169 10.08 -19.98 16.49
N PRO A 170 9.00 -20.66 16.91
CA PRO A 170 8.49 -21.85 16.21
C PRO A 170 7.83 -21.55 14.85
N TRP A 171 7.77 -20.29 14.40
CA TRP A 171 7.07 -19.87 13.20
C TRP A 171 7.99 -19.40 12.07
N THR A 172 7.45 -19.48 10.85
CA THR A 172 7.95 -18.80 9.65
C THR A 172 6.82 -17.96 9.08
N CYS A 173 7.12 -16.73 8.70
CA CYS A 173 6.16 -15.76 8.22
C CYS A 173 6.71 -15.06 6.98
N ALA A 174 5.88 -14.81 5.98
CA ALA A 174 6.24 -14.05 4.79
C ALA A 174 5.17 -13.01 4.51
N GLY A 175 5.52 -11.74 4.62
CA GLY A 175 4.61 -10.62 4.44
C GLY A 175 5.02 -9.73 3.27
N ALA A 176 4.04 -9.23 2.51
CA ALA A 176 4.23 -8.26 1.43
C ALA A 176 3.24 -7.11 1.54
N PRO A 177 3.69 -5.84 1.44
CA PRO A 177 2.81 -4.70 1.48
C PRO A 177 1.95 -4.63 0.21
N ILE A 178 0.68 -4.23 0.36
CA ILE A 178 -0.24 -3.89 -0.73
C ILE A 178 -0.32 -2.37 -0.79
N LYS A 179 -0.03 -1.78 -1.95
CA LYS A 179 -0.07 -0.33 -2.17
C LYS A 179 -1.30 0.07 -2.97
N ASP A 180 -1.87 1.21 -2.60
CA ASP A 180 -2.85 1.86 -3.45
C ASP A 180 -2.16 2.36 -4.73
N PRO A 181 -2.52 1.85 -5.91
CA PRO A 181 -1.86 2.22 -7.16
C PRO A 181 -2.07 3.68 -7.56
N ARG A 182 -3.02 4.38 -6.93
CA ARG A 182 -3.33 5.79 -7.16
C ARG A 182 -2.39 6.72 -6.41
N THR A 183 -2.00 6.34 -5.19
CA THR A 183 -1.25 7.20 -4.27
C THR A 183 0.15 6.67 -3.96
N GLY A 184 0.41 5.38 -4.21
CA GLY A 184 1.63 4.69 -3.81
C GLY A 184 1.73 4.37 -2.32
N HIS A 185 0.74 4.76 -1.50
CA HIS A 185 0.73 4.50 -0.08
C HIS A 185 0.38 3.04 0.21
N VAL A 186 1.02 2.47 1.23
CA VAL A 186 0.65 1.13 1.72
C VAL A 186 -0.72 1.20 2.37
N ILE A 187 -1.64 0.34 1.93
CA ILE A 187 -3.00 0.20 2.47
C ILE A 187 -3.17 -1.07 3.32
N GLY A 188 -2.23 -1.99 3.23
CA GLY A 188 -2.22 -3.20 4.03
C GLY A 188 -1.08 -4.13 3.69
N VAL A 189 -1.14 -5.32 4.28
CA VAL A 189 -0.16 -6.40 4.08
C VAL A 189 -0.90 -7.70 3.87
N VAL A 190 -0.46 -8.49 2.90
CA VAL A 190 -0.78 -9.92 2.82
C VAL A 190 0.37 -10.70 3.46
N ASP A 191 0.04 -11.64 4.32
CA ASP A 191 1.00 -12.48 5.04
C ASP A 191 0.60 -13.94 4.97
N VAL A 192 1.60 -14.81 4.82
CA VAL A 192 1.47 -16.25 4.95
C VAL A 192 2.41 -16.71 6.06
N SER A 193 1.82 -17.28 7.10
CA SER A 193 2.52 -17.72 8.30
C SER A 193 2.24 -19.19 8.58
N GLY A 194 3.22 -19.91 9.12
CA GLY A 194 3.08 -21.32 9.47
C GLY A 194 4.17 -21.81 10.41
N PRO A 195 4.15 -23.07 10.81
CA PRO A 195 5.22 -23.69 11.59
C PRO A 195 6.59 -23.50 10.91
N ALA A 196 7.65 -23.29 11.67
CA ALA A 196 9.00 -23.10 11.13
C ALA A 196 9.45 -24.24 10.20
N ALA A 197 8.89 -25.45 10.37
CA ALA A 197 9.16 -26.60 9.51
C ALA A 197 8.65 -26.44 8.07
N THR A 198 7.69 -25.51 7.82
CA THR A 198 7.13 -25.24 6.49
C THR A 198 7.90 -24.14 5.74
N VAL A 199 9.02 -23.64 6.28
CA VAL A 199 9.80 -22.59 5.62
C VAL A 199 10.23 -23.01 4.22
N HIS A 200 9.96 -22.11 3.24
CA HIS A 200 10.40 -22.29 1.87
C HIS A 200 10.85 -20.95 1.29
N PRO A 201 11.99 -20.91 0.57
CA PRO A 201 12.53 -19.64 0.05
C PRO A 201 11.63 -18.95 -0.99
N THR A 202 10.77 -19.70 -1.68
CA THR A 202 9.85 -19.12 -2.68
C THR A 202 8.60 -18.50 -2.08
N THR A 203 8.30 -18.76 -0.80
CA THR A 203 7.05 -18.23 -0.17
C THR A 203 7.01 -16.72 -0.21
N VAL A 204 8.09 -16.04 0.11
CA VAL A 204 8.13 -14.56 0.10
C VAL A 204 7.95 -14.00 -1.32
N ALA A 205 8.51 -14.66 -2.33
CA ALA A 205 8.33 -14.24 -3.72
C ALA A 205 6.88 -14.43 -4.19
N LEU A 206 6.24 -15.52 -3.79
CA LEU A 206 4.84 -15.78 -4.10
C LEU A 206 3.92 -14.74 -3.45
N VAL A 207 4.14 -14.44 -2.18
CA VAL A 207 3.36 -13.43 -1.44
C VAL A 207 3.54 -12.03 -2.05
N ASP A 208 4.77 -11.67 -2.49
CA ASP A 208 5.03 -10.42 -3.21
C ASP A 208 4.28 -10.36 -4.55
N VAL A 209 4.27 -11.45 -5.31
CA VAL A 209 3.51 -11.52 -6.58
C VAL A 209 2.01 -11.36 -6.33
N VAL A 210 1.46 -11.99 -5.30
CA VAL A 210 0.04 -11.87 -4.95
C VAL A 210 -0.30 -10.44 -4.49
N ALA A 211 0.57 -9.78 -3.73
CA ALA A 211 0.39 -8.37 -3.38
C ALA A 211 0.34 -7.47 -4.62
N ARG A 212 1.25 -7.65 -5.57
CA ARG A 212 1.26 -6.90 -6.85
C ARG A 212 0.04 -7.19 -7.72
N LEU A 213 -0.46 -8.43 -7.70
CA LEU A 213 -1.70 -8.78 -8.40
C LEU A 213 -2.90 -8.06 -7.78
N ALA A 214 -2.97 -8.00 -6.45
CA ALA A 214 -3.98 -7.22 -5.74
C ALA A 214 -3.91 -5.72 -6.11
N GLU A 215 -2.72 -5.12 -6.16
CA GLU A 215 -2.51 -3.74 -6.62
C GLU A 215 -2.99 -3.53 -8.07
N SER A 216 -2.70 -4.48 -8.96
CA SER A 216 -3.17 -4.43 -10.35
C SER A 216 -4.70 -4.47 -10.44
N ARG A 217 -5.32 -5.28 -9.60
CA ARG A 217 -6.79 -5.38 -9.51
C ARG A 217 -7.43 -4.08 -9.00
N LEU A 218 -6.83 -3.45 -7.99
CA LEU A 218 -7.27 -2.13 -7.50
C LEU A 218 -7.18 -1.06 -8.59
N ARG A 219 -6.10 -1.07 -9.38
CA ARG A 219 -5.94 -0.16 -10.52
C ARG A 219 -7.03 -0.37 -11.57
N GLU A 220 -7.24 -1.60 -11.98
CA GLU A 220 -8.28 -1.93 -12.96
C GLU A 220 -9.68 -1.49 -12.49
N GLN A 221 -9.99 -1.69 -11.22
CA GLN A 221 -11.26 -1.27 -10.63
C GLN A 221 -11.41 0.27 -10.64
N HIS A 222 -10.36 0.99 -10.27
CA HIS A 222 -10.33 2.45 -10.33
C HIS A 222 -10.54 2.96 -11.77
N ASP A 223 -9.78 2.41 -12.73
CA ASP A 223 -9.89 2.79 -14.14
C ASP A 223 -11.30 2.52 -14.70
N ARG A 224 -11.91 1.40 -14.33
CA ARG A 224 -13.30 1.10 -14.70
C ARG A 224 -14.27 2.12 -14.13
N THR A 225 -14.09 2.55 -12.88
CA THR A 225 -14.93 3.58 -12.24
C THR A 225 -14.80 4.91 -12.95
N LEU A 226 -13.57 5.37 -13.21
CA LEU A 226 -13.34 6.62 -13.96
C LEU A 226 -13.88 6.54 -15.39
N ASN A 227 -13.74 5.42 -16.08
CA ASN A 227 -14.27 5.25 -17.44
C ASN A 227 -15.79 5.28 -17.48
N ARG A 228 -16.49 4.72 -16.48
CA ARG A 228 -17.95 4.84 -16.36
C ARG A 228 -18.36 6.30 -16.14
N LEU A 229 -17.71 6.99 -15.21
CA LEU A 229 -17.98 8.41 -14.96
C LEU A 229 -17.70 9.26 -16.21
N ARG A 230 -16.60 9.00 -16.92
CA ARG A 230 -16.25 9.67 -18.20
C ARG A 230 -17.37 9.50 -19.23
N SER A 231 -17.91 8.30 -19.38
CA SER A 231 -18.99 8.02 -20.34
C SER A 231 -20.26 8.82 -20.03
N VAL A 232 -20.54 9.07 -18.75
CA VAL A 232 -21.67 9.91 -18.32
C VAL A 232 -21.37 11.39 -18.52
N ALA A 233 -20.17 11.83 -18.17
CA ALA A 233 -19.77 13.24 -18.13
C ALA A 233 -19.49 13.82 -19.52
N ALA A 234 -18.90 13.06 -20.44
CA ALA A 234 -18.45 13.56 -21.75
C ALA A 234 -19.56 14.28 -22.56
N PRO A 235 -20.78 13.73 -22.72
CA PRO A 235 -21.85 14.44 -23.44
C PRO A 235 -22.37 15.67 -22.69
N ILE A 236 -22.22 15.73 -21.38
CA ILE A 236 -22.59 16.89 -20.57
C ILE A 236 -21.57 18.01 -20.76
N LEU A 237 -20.26 17.69 -20.62
CA LEU A 237 -19.17 18.63 -20.82
C LEU A 237 -19.22 19.25 -22.23
N ALA A 238 -19.44 18.44 -23.26
CA ALA A 238 -19.55 18.92 -24.65
C ALA A 238 -20.70 19.93 -24.88
N ARG A 239 -21.72 19.97 -24.03
CA ARG A 239 -22.86 20.88 -24.12
C ARG A 239 -22.71 22.16 -23.29
N ILE A 240 -21.89 22.11 -22.23
CA ILE A 240 -21.74 23.24 -21.30
C ILE A 240 -21.03 24.41 -21.97
N GLY A 241 -20.05 24.18 -22.86
CA GLY A 241 -19.31 25.23 -23.56
C GLY A 241 -18.55 26.20 -22.63
N ALA A 242 -18.28 25.80 -21.40
CA ALA A 242 -17.55 26.53 -20.36
C ALA A 242 -16.58 25.58 -19.64
N PRO A 243 -15.53 26.13 -19.01
CA PRO A 243 -14.57 25.29 -18.27
C PRO A 243 -15.25 24.42 -17.22
N ALA A 244 -15.07 23.11 -17.31
CA ALA A 244 -15.66 22.14 -16.40
C ALA A 244 -14.84 20.84 -16.34
N LEU A 245 -15.00 20.10 -15.24
CA LEU A 245 -14.42 18.77 -15.11
C LEU A 245 -15.35 17.83 -14.35
N ALA A 246 -15.21 16.54 -14.61
CA ALA A 246 -15.91 15.51 -13.87
C ALA A 246 -14.89 14.70 -13.04
N VAL A 247 -15.20 14.51 -11.77
CA VAL A 247 -14.36 13.80 -10.80
C VAL A 247 -15.16 12.76 -10.05
N ASP A 248 -14.49 11.69 -9.62
CA ASP A 248 -15.09 10.74 -8.68
C ASP A 248 -15.23 11.35 -7.26
N HIS A 249 -15.75 10.57 -6.30
CA HIS A 249 -15.96 11.05 -4.93
C HIS A 249 -14.65 11.37 -4.19
N ASP A 250 -13.52 10.81 -4.64
CA ASP A 250 -12.18 11.06 -4.09
C ASP A 250 -11.45 12.19 -4.82
N GLY A 251 -12.09 12.85 -5.80
CA GLY A 251 -11.54 13.95 -6.58
C GLY A 251 -10.68 13.53 -7.78
N TRP A 252 -10.62 12.25 -8.15
CA TRP A 252 -9.89 11.80 -9.34
C TRP A 252 -10.62 12.20 -10.62
N VAL A 253 -9.88 12.82 -11.54
CA VAL A 253 -10.45 13.42 -12.75
C VAL A 253 -10.77 12.34 -13.78
N ALA A 254 -12.05 12.20 -14.12
CA ALA A 254 -12.53 11.31 -15.15
C ALA A 254 -12.54 11.98 -16.53
N ALA A 255 -12.95 13.25 -16.61
CA ALA A 255 -13.02 14.04 -17.83
C ALA A 255 -12.84 15.53 -17.51
N VAL A 256 -12.29 16.28 -18.48
CA VAL A 256 -12.06 17.73 -18.34
C VAL A 256 -12.34 18.41 -19.69
N ASP A 257 -12.89 19.61 -19.64
CA ASP A 257 -13.06 20.50 -20.77
C ASP A 257 -12.61 21.91 -20.42
N SER A 258 -11.74 22.49 -21.27
CA SER A 258 -11.25 23.87 -21.18
C SER A 258 -10.59 24.25 -19.83
N LEU A 259 -10.03 23.27 -19.11
CA LEU A 259 -9.24 23.46 -17.89
C LEU A 259 -7.89 22.75 -18.01
N PRO A 260 -6.85 23.16 -17.23
CA PRO A 260 -5.59 22.42 -17.15
C PRO A 260 -5.83 20.96 -16.73
N LEU A 261 -5.05 20.05 -17.30
CA LEU A 261 -5.09 18.65 -16.94
C LEU A 261 -4.55 18.46 -15.51
N HIS A 262 -5.41 18.00 -14.63
CA HIS A 262 -5.06 17.50 -13.31
C HIS A 262 -5.47 16.03 -13.21
N ASN A 263 -4.68 15.21 -12.56
CA ASN A 263 -5.07 13.83 -12.29
C ASN A 263 -6.08 13.76 -11.14
N ARG A 264 -5.97 14.69 -10.19
CA ARG A 264 -6.82 14.77 -9.00
C ARG A 264 -6.98 16.22 -8.54
N ILE A 265 -8.15 16.56 -8.03
CA ILE A 265 -8.43 17.79 -7.29
C ILE A 265 -8.76 17.46 -5.84
N LEU A 266 -8.51 18.41 -4.93
CA LEU A 266 -8.92 18.28 -3.53
C LEU A 266 -10.36 18.76 -3.39
N LEU A 267 -11.25 17.83 -3.09
CA LEU A 267 -12.63 18.14 -2.73
C LEU A 267 -12.75 18.36 -1.20
N PRO A 268 -13.68 19.20 -0.73
CA PRO A 268 -14.04 19.27 0.69
C PRO A 268 -14.52 17.92 1.23
N GLU A 269 -14.28 17.65 2.53
CA GLU A 269 -14.67 16.37 3.16
C GLU A 269 -16.18 16.10 3.06
N GLU A 270 -17.01 17.16 3.16
CA GLU A 270 -18.47 17.09 2.98
C GLU A 270 -18.87 17.76 1.68
N THR A 271 -18.50 17.16 0.53
CA THR A 271 -18.89 17.68 -0.78
C THR A 271 -20.38 17.46 -1.02
N ALA A 272 -21.12 18.53 -1.28
CA ALA A 272 -22.54 18.54 -1.60
C ALA A 272 -22.80 19.39 -2.85
N PRO A 273 -23.94 19.18 -3.55
CA PRO A 273 -24.35 20.04 -4.65
C PRO A 273 -24.46 21.51 -4.21
N GLY A 274 -23.96 22.43 -5.03
CA GLY A 274 -23.98 23.86 -4.77
C GLY A 274 -22.64 24.55 -4.94
N ARG A 275 -22.52 25.78 -4.42
CA ARG A 275 -21.28 26.56 -4.49
C ARG A 275 -20.33 26.17 -3.37
N THR A 276 -19.08 25.86 -3.73
CA THR A 276 -18.03 25.52 -2.78
C THR A 276 -16.66 25.97 -3.29
N TRP A 277 -15.73 26.19 -2.37
CA TRP A 277 -14.35 26.52 -2.70
C TRP A 277 -13.53 25.25 -2.93
N VAL A 278 -12.89 25.16 -4.09
CA VAL A 278 -11.96 24.09 -4.47
C VAL A 278 -10.56 24.69 -4.54
N PRO A 279 -9.58 24.24 -3.74
CA PRO A 279 -8.27 24.90 -3.58
C PRO A 279 -7.54 25.22 -4.89
N THR A 280 -7.65 24.34 -5.89
CA THR A 280 -6.95 24.49 -7.18
C THR A 280 -7.75 25.27 -8.24
N LEU A 281 -9.05 25.49 -8.03
CA LEU A 281 -9.96 26.03 -9.03
C LEU A 281 -10.68 27.31 -8.58
N GLY A 282 -10.61 27.65 -7.29
CA GLY A 282 -11.37 28.76 -6.70
C GLY A 282 -12.83 28.40 -6.38
N MET A 283 -13.71 29.38 -6.44
CA MET A 283 -15.15 29.14 -6.22
C MET A 283 -15.72 28.32 -7.39
N CYS A 284 -16.34 27.20 -7.06
CA CYS A 284 -16.91 26.28 -8.04
C CYS A 284 -18.39 26.02 -7.74
N GLU A 285 -19.16 25.74 -8.78
CA GLU A 285 -20.47 25.13 -8.69
C GLU A 285 -20.31 23.62 -8.86
N ILE A 286 -20.81 22.83 -7.90
CA ILE A 286 -20.72 21.37 -7.89
C ILE A 286 -22.10 20.77 -8.10
N GLU A 287 -22.21 19.83 -9.03
CA GLU A 287 -23.41 19.06 -9.31
C GLU A 287 -23.14 17.57 -9.16
N LEU A 288 -24.11 16.82 -8.66
CA LEU A 288 -23.99 15.36 -8.53
C LEU A 288 -24.11 14.68 -9.90
N LEU A 289 -23.18 13.79 -10.21
CA LEU A 289 -23.25 12.86 -11.33
C LEU A 289 -23.31 11.41 -10.82
N PRO A 290 -23.84 10.47 -11.62
CA PRO A 290 -23.72 9.05 -11.32
C PRO A 290 -22.23 8.62 -11.23
N GLY A 291 -21.78 8.38 -10.00
CA GLY A 291 -20.40 7.98 -9.71
C GLY A 291 -19.41 9.10 -9.42
N GLY A 292 -19.87 10.35 -9.22
CA GLY A 292 -19.00 11.46 -8.86
C GLY A 292 -19.65 12.83 -8.96
N TRP A 293 -18.86 13.82 -9.34
CA TRP A 293 -19.23 15.23 -9.35
C TRP A 293 -18.86 15.90 -10.65
N LEU A 294 -19.74 16.81 -11.13
CA LEU A 294 -19.42 17.83 -12.13
C LEU A 294 -19.00 19.09 -11.38
N VAL A 295 -17.81 19.62 -11.69
CA VAL A 295 -17.22 20.77 -11.03
C VAL A 295 -17.01 21.87 -12.08
N ARG A 296 -17.60 23.05 -11.86
CA ARG A 296 -17.54 24.21 -12.77
C ARG A 296 -16.99 25.42 -12.01
N PRO A 297 -15.80 25.94 -12.35
CA PRO A 297 -15.32 27.20 -11.78
C PRO A 297 -16.25 28.36 -12.13
N THR A 298 -16.56 29.23 -11.15
CA THR A 298 -17.35 30.44 -11.37
C THR A 298 -16.43 31.62 -11.69
N ALA A 299 -16.86 32.51 -12.59
CA ALA A 299 -16.01 33.59 -13.11
C ALA A 299 -15.67 34.69 -12.08
N GLU A 300 -16.33 34.70 -10.90
CA GLU A 300 -16.17 35.78 -9.93
C GLU A 300 -14.89 35.71 -9.11
N ASP A 301 -14.25 34.52 -9.00
CA ASP A 301 -13.03 34.29 -8.23
C ASP A 301 -12.07 33.28 -8.90
N ALA A 302 -11.89 33.37 -10.22
CA ALA A 302 -10.92 32.53 -10.89
C ALA A 302 -9.51 32.79 -10.31
N ALA A 303 -8.86 31.75 -9.75
CA ALA A 303 -7.50 31.87 -9.25
C ALA A 303 -6.59 32.46 -10.33
N PRO A 304 -5.70 33.40 -10.00
CA PRO A 304 -4.84 34.07 -10.97
C PRO A 304 -3.94 33.02 -11.64
N GLY A 305 -4.24 32.69 -12.89
CA GLY A 305 -3.51 31.68 -13.69
C GLY A 305 -4.36 30.96 -14.74
N ILE A 306 -5.70 31.09 -14.72
CA ILE A 306 -6.57 30.54 -15.76
C ILE A 306 -6.70 31.56 -16.89
N SER A 307 -5.68 31.67 -17.73
CA SER A 307 -5.79 32.43 -19.00
C SER A 307 -6.61 31.59 -19.97
N ARG A 308 -7.69 32.18 -20.51
CA ARG A 308 -8.39 31.62 -21.67
C ARG A 308 -7.41 31.52 -22.83
N VAL A 309 -7.00 30.32 -23.17
CA VAL A 309 -6.37 30.05 -24.47
C VAL A 309 -7.51 29.93 -25.48
N THR A 310 -7.82 31.02 -26.15
CA THR A 310 -8.71 30.99 -27.31
C THR A 310 -7.87 30.51 -28.49
N LEU A 311 -8.03 29.27 -28.89
CA LEU A 311 -7.50 28.75 -30.14
C LEU A 311 -8.35 29.34 -31.29
N ASP A 312 -7.83 30.32 -31.98
CA ASP A 312 -8.44 30.80 -33.22
C ASP A 312 -8.08 29.87 -34.39
N VAL A 313 -9.00 29.01 -34.75
CA VAL A 313 -8.80 27.92 -35.74
C VAL A 313 -8.95 28.46 -37.18
N ARG A 314 -8.94 29.77 -37.44
CA ARG A 314 -9.28 30.37 -38.72
C ARG A 314 -8.11 30.87 -39.58
N ASP A 315 -6.87 30.54 -39.25
CA ASP A 315 -5.74 30.91 -40.14
C ASP A 315 -5.03 29.67 -40.67
N PRO A 316 -5.25 29.29 -41.93
CA PRO A 316 -4.56 28.17 -42.58
C PRO A 316 -3.09 28.44 -42.92
N GLY A 317 -2.53 29.57 -42.53
CA GLY A 317 -1.15 30.00 -42.81
C GLY A 317 -0.28 30.14 -41.55
N ALA A 318 -0.76 29.82 -40.35
CA ALA A 318 0.04 29.97 -39.15
C ALA A 318 1.11 28.87 -39.02
N PRO A 319 2.34 29.24 -38.66
CA PRO A 319 3.41 28.25 -38.41
C PRO A 319 3.03 27.38 -37.19
N SER A 320 3.43 26.11 -37.25
CA SER A 320 3.20 25.06 -36.27
C SER A 320 3.34 25.56 -34.84
N LEU A 321 2.33 25.22 -34.00
CA LEU A 321 2.19 25.53 -32.59
C LEU A 321 3.51 25.37 -31.82
N GLU A 322 4.13 26.48 -31.43
CA GLU A 322 4.96 26.51 -30.24
C GLU A 322 4.03 26.63 -28.99
N MET A 323 3.97 25.60 -28.20
CA MET A 323 3.30 25.66 -26.92
C MET A 323 4.08 26.59 -25.97
N VAL A 324 3.66 27.83 -25.86
CA VAL A 324 4.11 28.72 -24.78
C VAL A 324 3.27 28.44 -23.54
N GLY A 325 3.56 27.32 -22.91
CA GLY A 325 3.15 27.07 -21.51
C GLY A 325 4.21 27.68 -20.60
N GLN A 326 3.83 28.56 -19.69
CA GLN A 326 4.71 28.92 -18.58
C GLN A 326 4.89 27.72 -17.67
N PHE A 327 5.82 26.84 -18.04
CA PHE A 327 6.41 25.87 -17.13
C PHE A 327 7.47 26.61 -16.32
N GLY A 328 7.30 26.60 -15.00
CA GLY A 328 8.34 27.00 -14.06
C GLY A 328 9.64 26.25 -14.39
N CYS A 329 10.70 27.00 -14.61
CA CYS A 329 12.04 26.53 -14.95
C CYS A 329 12.55 25.48 -13.96
N TRP A 330 12.63 24.22 -14.40
CA TRP A 330 13.65 23.31 -13.91
C TRP A 330 14.86 23.43 -14.83
N ARG A 331 15.87 24.22 -14.43
CA ARG A 331 17.16 24.23 -15.09
C ARG A 331 17.91 22.95 -14.68
N HIS A 332 18.05 22.03 -15.60
CA HIS A 332 19.16 21.08 -15.60
C HIS A 332 20.35 21.74 -16.29
N ASP A 333 21.32 22.17 -15.53
CA ASP A 333 22.66 22.52 -16.01
C ASP A 333 23.34 21.22 -16.50
N ILE A 334 23.39 21.04 -17.82
CA ILE A 334 24.28 20.08 -18.44
C ILE A 334 25.40 20.93 -19.08
N SER A 335 26.50 21.09 -18.37
CA SER A 335 27.75 21.58 -18.94
C SER A 335 28.42 20.48 -19.76
N PRO A 336 28.80 20.73 -21.03
CA PRO A 336 29.64 19.81 -21.77
C PRO A 336 31.10 19.97 -21.32
N ARG A 337 31.72 18.90 -20.85
CA ARG A 337 33.18 18.83 -20.73
C ARG A 337 33.75 18.35 -22.06
N HIS A 338 34.49 19.22 -22.70
CA HIS A 338 35.46 18.92 -23.78
C HIS A 338 36.74 18.35 -23.18
N ALA A 339 37.34 17.47 -23.97
CA ALA A 339 38.67 16.84 -23.99
C ALA A 339 38.74 15.43 -23.41
#